data_643633f243645d328089ad0905a5337f
#
_entry.id   643633f243645d328089ad0905a5337f
#
_cell.length_a   1.000
_cell.length_b   1.000
_cell.length_c   1.000
_cell.angle_alpha   90.00
_cell.angle_beta   90.00
_cell.angle_gamma   90.00
#
_symmetry.space_group_name_H-M   'P 1'
#
loop_
_entity.id
_entity.type
_entity.pdbx_description
1 polymer ?
#
loop_
_entity_poly.entity_id
_entity_poly.type
_entity_poly.pdbx_seq_one_letter_code
_entity_poly.pdbx_strand_id
1 'polypeptide(L)'
;GDSLSLDTGYSDHSDWFFQTMFVCATVSIVSGAVAERIKIWPFFIFAFLMSGFIYPISMGWQWGGGWLATSGFSDFAGSTLVHACGGAAALAGVMVLGARDGRFTKSGEPKTLEPFAASSIPLVTLGTFLLWFGWFGFNGFSQLAMGTFDDVNAISKIAVNTHLALSLIHISEPTRPID
;
A
#
# COMPACT_ATOMS: atom_id res chain seq x y z
N GLY A 1 -27.28 -0.67 -17.54
CA GLY A 1 -26.78 -0.77 -18.89
C GLY A 1 -25.26 -0.64 -18.86
N ASP A 2 -24.56 -1.60 -19.45
CA ASP A 2 -23.11 -1.63 -19.50
C ASP A 2 -22.63 -0.44 -20.33
N SER A 3 -22.37 0.66 -19.69
CA SER A 3 -21.69 1.76 -20.34
C SER A 3 -20.22 1.39 -20.50
N LEU A 4 -19.88 0.77 -21.60
CA LEU A 4 -18.57 0.98 -22.18
C LEU A 4 -18.50 2.49 -22.39
N SER A 5 -17.91 3.20 -21.46
CA SER A 5 -17.63 4.61 -21.69
C SER A 5 -16.54 4.67 -22.74
N LEU A 6 -16.93 4.88 -24.00
CA LEU A 6 -16.00 5.13 -25.10
C LEU A 6 -15.08 6.31 -24.79
N ASP A 7 -15.49 7.17 -23.87
CA ASP A 7 -14.75 8.35 -23.43
C ASP A 7 -13.62 8.01 -22.45
N THR A 8 -13.75 6.94 -21.65
CA THR A 8 -12.73 6.52 -20.68
C THR A 8 -11.80 5.42 -21.19
N GLY A 9 -12.20 4.69 -22.23
CA GLY A 9 -11.42 3.60 -22.83
C GLY A 9 -11.41 2.29 -22.02
N TYR A 10 -12.15 2.19 -20.93
CA TYR A 10 -12.31 0.98 -20.11
C TYR A 10 -13.74 0.84 -19.58
N SER A 11 -14.12 -0.38 -19.15
CA SER A 11 -15.46 -0.63 -18.59
C SER A 11 -15.52 -0.35 -17.09
N ASP A 12 -16.70 0.04 -16.60
CA ASP A 12 -16.94 0.26 -15.17
C ASP A 12 -16.61 -0.99 -14.33
N HIS A 13 -16.85 -2.18 -14.86
CA HIS A 13 -16.52 -3.43 -14.19
C HIS A 13 -15.02 -3.66 -14.06
N SER A 14 -14.23 -3.31 -15.09
CA SER A 14 -12.77 -3.42 -15.02
C SER A 14 -12.18 -2.40 -14.06
N ASP A 15 -12.72 -1.18 -14.04
CA ASP A 15 -12.31 -0.16 -13.08
C ASP A 15 -12.67 -0.57 -11.64
N TRP A 16 -13.89 -1.04 -11.43
CA TRP A 16 -14.32 -1.53 -10.11
C TRP A 16 -13.40 -2.65 -9.60
N PHE A 17 -13.06 -3.62 -10.44
CA PHE A 17 -12.13 -4.68 -10.08
C PHE A 17 -10.74 -4.13 -9.77
N PHE A 18 -10.23 -3.23 -10.58
CA PHE A 18 -8.95 -2.56 -10.38
C PHE A 18 -8.92 -1.80 -9.04
N GLN A 19 -9.94 -1.00 -8.78
CA GLN A 19 -10.06 -0.25 -7.52
C GLN A 19 -10.18 -1.18 -6.29
N THR A 20 -10.82 -2.33 -6.44
CA THR A 20 -10.91 -3.32 -5.35
C THR A 20 -9.52 -3.83 -4.93
N MET A 21 -8.55 -3.93 -5.84
CA MET A 21 -7.18 -4.32 -5.51
C MET A 21 -6.49 -3.27 -4.62
N PHE A 22 -6.78 -2.00 -4.80
CA PHE A 22 -6.26 -0.93 -3.92
C PHE A 22 -6.89 -0.98 -2.52
N VAL A 23 -8.17 -1.34 -2.43
CA VAL A 23 -8.82 -1.63 -1.14
C VAL A 23 -8.07 -2.75 -0.41
N CYS A 24 -7.81 -3.86 -1.10
CA CYS A 24 -7.06 -4.99 -0.55
C CYS A 24 -5.65 -4.58 -0.12
N ALA A 25 -4.94 -3.78 -0.94
CA ALA A 25 -3.62 -3.28 -0.61
C ALA A 25 -3.63 -2.44 0.67
N THR A 26 -4.57 -1.51 0.80
CA THR A 26 -4.71 -0.64 1.98
C THR A 26 -4.91 -1.44 3.26
N VAL A 27 -5.78 -2.45 3.24
CA VAL A 27 -6.03 -3.33 4.40
C VAL A 27 -4.81 -4.19 4.71
N SER A 28 -4.13 -4.72 3.69
CA SER A 28 -2.97 -5.59 3.87
C SER A 28 -1.76 -4.88 4.48
N ILE A 29 -1.58 -3.58 4.25
CA ILE A 29 -0.54 -2.76 4.90
C ILE A 29 -0.69 -2.85 6.43
N VAL A 30 -1.91 -2.80 6.94
CA VAL A 30 -2.17 -2.84 8.39
C VAL A 30 -1.86 -4.22 8.96
N SER A 31 -2.08 -5.29 8.21
CA SER A 31 -1.92 -6.67 8.68
C SER A 31 -0.51 -6.94 9.22
N GLY A 32 0.52 -6.46 8.53
CA GLY A 32 1.92 -6.61 8.96
C GLY A 32 2.24 -5.84 10.24
N ALA A 33 1.70 -4.63 10.38
CA ALA A 33 1.94 -3.78 11.54
C ALA A 33 1.32 -4.32 12.84
N VAL A 34 0.18 -5.02 12.74
CA VAL A 34 -0.56 -5.56 13.90
C VAL A 34 -0.35 -7.07 14.08
N ALA A 35 0.41 -7.70 13.19
CA ALA A 35 0.69 -9.13 13.23
C ALA A 35 1.21 -9.56 14.62
N GLU A 36 0.96 -10.82 14.99
CA GLU A 36 1.31 -11.47 16.27
C GLU A 36 0.58 -10.93 17.50
N ARG A 37 -0.09 -9.76 17.41
CA ARG A 37 -0.75 -9.09 18.56
C ARG A 37 -2.26 -9.04 18.43
N ILE A 38 -2.76 -8.85 17.20
CA ILE A 38 -4.19 -8.80 16.97
C ILE A 38 -4.79 -10.21 16.90
N LYS A 39 -5.96 -10.38 17.48
CA LYS A 39 -6.75 -11.61 17.31
C LYS A 39 -7.43 -11.62 15.93
N ILE A 40 -7.63 -12.79 15.36
CA ILE A 40 -8.13 -12.94 13.98
C ILE A 40 -9.51 -12.29 13.76
N TRP A 41 -10.45 -12.46 14.68
CA TRP A 41 -11.79 -11.90 14.54
C TRP A 41 -11.84 -10.38 14.62
N PRO A 42 -11.17 -9.69 15.58
CA PRO A 42 -10.99 -8.24 15.54
C PRO A 42 -10.33 -7.74 14.26
N PHE A 43 -9.37 -8.48 13.71
CA PHE A 43 -8.78 -8.11 12.44
C PHE A 43 -9.78 -8.17 11.28
N PHE A 44 -10.62 -9.18 11.21
CA PHE A 44 -11.67 -9.25 10.16
C PHE A 44 -12.71 -8.14 10.30
N ILE A 45 -13.11 -7.78 11.52
CA ILE A 45 -14.00 -6.63 11.75
C ILE A 45 -13.33 -5.34 11.30
N PHE A 46 -12.07 -5.15 11.65
CA PHE A 46 -11.27 -4.01 11.17
C PHE A 46 -11.19 -3.99 9.65
N ALA A 47 -10.86 -5.11 9.02
CA ALA A 47 -10.76 -5.22 7.57
C ALA A 47 -12.08 -4.87 6.88
N PHE A 48 -13.22 -5.34 7.41
CA PHE A 48 -14.55 -4.99 6.92
C PHE A 48 -14.83 -3.49 7.00
N LEU A 49 -14.55 -2.87 8.14
CA LEU A 49 -14.76 -1.43 8.33
C LEU A 49 -13.83 -0.58 7.46
N MET A 50 -12.57 -1.02 7.34
CA MET A 50 -11.58 -0.34 6.52
C MET A 50 -11.94 -0.42 5.03
N SER A 51 -12.30 -1.59 4.54
CA SER A 51 -12.64 -1.81 3.13
C SER A 51 -14.02 -1.27 2.74
N GLY A 52 -15.00 -1.33 3.64
CA GLY A 52 -16.37 -0.92 3.34
C GLY A 52 -16.65 0.57 3.57
N PHE A 53 -15.89 1.23 4.42
CA PHE A 53 -16.21 2.60 4.84
C PHE A 53 -15.00 3.54 4.79
N ILE A 54 -13.93 3.25 5.54
CA ILE A 54 -12.84 4.21 5.76
C ILE A 54 -12.11 4.51 4.44
N TYR A 55 -11.65 3.46 3.76
CA TYR A 55 -10.93 3.63 2.51
C TYR A 55 -11.80 4.21 1.38
N PRO A 56 -13.03 3.73 1.10
CA PRO A 56 -13.88 4.32 0.06
C PRO A 56 -14.17 5.80 0.28
N ILE A 57 -14.36 6.23 1.52
CA ILE A 57 -14.56 7.65 1.83
C ILE A 57 -13.30 8.46 1.51
N SER A 58 -12.12 8.01 1.95
CA SER A 58 -10.87 8.70 1.68
C SER A 58 -10.50 8.69 0.19
N MET A 59 -10.75 7.60 -0.50
CA MET A 59 -10.57 7.49 -1.96
C MET A 59 -11.47 8.48 -2.71
N GLY A 60 -12.72 8.61 -2.28
CA GLY A 60 -13.69 9.54 -2.87
C GLY A 60 -13.27 11.01 -2.78
N TRP A 61 -12.44 11.38 -1.80
CA TRP A 61 -11.96 12.76 -1.67
C TRP A 61 -11.10 13.23 -2.85
N GLN A 62 -10.42 12.34 -3.54
CA GLN A 62 -9.59 12.69 -4.69
C GLN A 62 -10.01 11.93 -5.95
N TRP A 63 -9.93 10.61 -6.01
CA TRP A 63 -10.28 9.85 -7.21
C TRP A 63 -11.78 9.88 -7.52
N GLY A 64 -12.64 10.10 -6.52
CA GLY A 64 -14.07 10.34 -6.71
C GLY A 64 -14.43 11.79 -7.03
N GLY A 65 -13.47 12.66 -7.34
CA GLY A 65 -13.74 14.06 -7.66
C GLY A 65 -14.13 14.95 -6.47
N GLY A 66 -13.84 14.50 -5.24
CA GLY A 66 -14.18 15.23 -4.02
C GLY A 66 -13.30 16.45 -3.75
N TRP A 67 -13.33 16.92 -2.50
CA TRP A 67 -12.71 18.19 -2.10
C TRP A 67 -11.18 18.25 -2.29
N LEU A 68 -10.48 17.13 -2.19
CA LEU A 68 -9.05 17.09 -2.45
C LEU A 68 -8.74 17.31 -3.94
N ALA A 69 -9.52 16.66 -4.83
CA ALA A 69 -9.37 16.86 -6.26
C ALA A 69 -9.64 18.33 -6.64
N THR A 70 -10.69 18.91 -6.10
CA THR A 70 -11.05 20.32 -6.38
C THR A 70 -10.04 21.32 -5.81
N SER A 71 -9.27 20.95 -4.78
CA SER A 71 -8.16 21.76 -4.26
C SER A 71 -6.87 21.66 -5.08
N GLY A 72 -6.84 20.84 -6.12
CA GLY A 72 -5.66 20.63 -6.98
C GLY A 72 -4.71 19.54 -6.48
N PHE A 73 -5.06 18.79 -5.44
CA PHE A 73 -4.29 17.63 -5.01
C PHE A 73 -4.40 16.48 -6.03
N SER A 74 -3.28 15.85 -6.36
CA SER A 74 -3.22 14.72 -7.27
C SER A 74 -2.45 13.56 -6.65
N ASP A 75 -3.06 12.38 -6.66
CA ASP A 75 -2.43 11.11 -6.34
C ASP A 75 -2.58 10.19 -7.54
N PHE A 76 -1.47 9.84 -8.19
CA PHE A 76 -1.51 9.08 -9.43
C PHE A 76 -1.84 7.60 -9.19
N ALA A 77 -1.10 6.94 -8.31
CA ALA A 77 -1.20 5.49 -8.11
C ALA A 77 -1.55 5.09 -6.67
N GLY A 78 -1.82 6.03 -5.76
CA GLY A 78 -2.26 5.73 -4.41
C GLY A 78 -1.18 5.81 -3.34
N SER A 79 -0.12 6.57 -3.53
CA SER A 79 0.89 6.81 -2.48
C SER A 79 0.26 7.39 -1.21
N THR A 80 -0.72 8.26 -1.36
CA THR A 80 -1.47 8.87 -0.25
C THR A 80 -2.76 8.11 0.02
N LEU A 81 -3.61 7.94 -0.99
CA LEU A 81 -4.93 7.34 -0.82
C LEU A 81 -4.87 5.90 -0.34
N VAL A 82 -3.92 5.12 -0.84
CA VAL A 82 -3.75 3.70 -0.46
C VAL A 82 -2.74 3.57 0.68
N HIS A 83 -1.50 3.99 0.45
CA HIS A 83 -0.38 3.68 1.34
C HIS A 83 -0.36 4.56 2.58
N ALA A 84 -0.60 5.88 2.47
CA ALA A 84 -0.66 6.72 3.67
C ALA A 84 -1.93 6.44 4.49
N CYS A 85 -3.06 6.14 3.84
CA CYS A 85 -4.28 5.72 4.54
C CYS A 85 -4.06 4.41 5.31
N GLY A 86 -3.49 3.39 4.65
CA GLY A 86 -3.12 2.13 5.29
C GLY A 86 -2.08 2.32 6.39
N GLY A 87 -1.07 3.18 6.16
CA GLY A 87 -0.04 3.52 7.14
C GLY A 87 -0.58 4.23 8.38
N ALA A 88 -1.52 5.16 8.22
CA ALA A 88 -2.19 5.84 9.33
C ALA A 88 -3.03 4.85 10.17
N ALA A 89 -3.76 3.96 9.50
CA ALA A 89 -4.52 2.92 10.18
C ALA A 89 -3.60 1.90 10.89
N ALA A 90 -2.46 1.56 10.28
CA ALA A 90 -1.43 0.73 10.90
C ALA A 90 -0.85 1.39 12.14
N LEU A 91 -0.54 2.68 12.08
CA LEU A 91 -0.06 3.46 13.22
C LEU A 91 -1.08 3.45 14.36
N ALA A 92 -2.35 3.74 14.06
CA ALA A 92 -3.42 3.67 15.06
C ALA A 92 -3.53 2.28 15.70
N GLY A 93 -3.46 1.22 14.88
CA GLY A 93 -3.47 -0.16 15.36
C GLY A 93 -2.31 -0.47 16.31
N VAL A 94 -1.10 -0.03 15.96
CA VAL A 94 0.09 -0.21 16.80
C VAL A 94 -0.01 0.57 18.12
N MET A 95 -0.55 1.78 18.07
CA MET A 95 -0.75 2.59 19.29
C MET A 95 -1.74 1.93 20.24
N VAL A 96 -2.80 1.30 19.75
CA VAL A 96 -3.80 0.60 20.55
C VAL A 96 -3.29 -0.73 21.09
N LEU A 97 -2.58 -1.51 20.26
CA LEU A 97 -2.10 -2.85 20.63
C LEU A 97 -0.78 -2.83 21.41
N GLY A 98 -0.02 -1.77 21.30
CA GLY A 98 1.29 -1.65 21.94
C GLY A 98 2.40 -2.42 21.21
N ALA A 99 3.52 -2.59 21.90
CA ALA A 99 4.70 -3.27 21.40
C ALA A 99 4.51 -4.79 21.29
N ARG A 100 5.33 -5.43 20.45
CA ARG A 100 5.38 -6.91 20.37
C ARG A 100 5.84 -7.50 21.70
N ASP A 101 5.26 -8.65 22.07
CA ASP A 101 5.61 -9.38 23.27
C ASP A 101 7.11 -9.70 23.29
N GLY A 102 7.74 -9.42 24.42
CA GLY A 102 9.17 -9.64 24.58
C GLY A 102 10.08 -8.55 24.01
N ARG A 103 9.54 -7.49 23.37
CA ARG A 103 10.36 -6.40 22.84
C ARG A 103 10.97 -5.51 23.93
N PHE A 104 10.19 -5.22 24.95
CA PHE A 104 10.62 -4.36 26.06
C PHE A 104 10.54 -5.08 27.39
N THR A 105 11.35 -4.64 28.37
CA THR A 105 11.25 -5.05 29.77
C THR A 105 10.04 -4.37 30.41
N LYS A 106 9.70 -4.79 31.64
CA LYS A 106 8.67 -4.11 32.43
C LYS A 106 9.04 -2.65 32.76
N SER A 107 10.31 -2.32 32.73
CA SER A 107 10.82 -0.94 32.91
C SER A 107 10.84 -0.11 31.61
N GLY A 108 10.42 -0.68 30.48
CA GLY A 108 10.39 0.02 29.20
C GLY A 108 11.71 -0.04 28.40
N GLU A 109 12.75 -0.65 28.94
CA GLU A 109 14.01 -0.83 28.21
C GLU A 109 13.90 -1.96 27.18
N PRO A 110 14.57 -1.84 26.00
CA PRO A 110 14.64 -2.94 25.05
C PRO A 110 15.23 -4.20 25.70
N LYS A 111 14.56 -5.34 25.58
CA LYS A 111 15.02 -6.60 26.18
C LYS A 111 16.27 -7.15 25.50
N THR A 112 16.42 -6.87 24.21
CA THR A 112 17.57 -7.28 23.42
C THR A 112 17.98 -6.11 22.53
N LEU A 113 19.28 -5.92 22.34
CA LEU A 113 19.82 -5.00 21.33
C LEU A 113 19.66 -5.58 19.91
N GLU A 114 19.42 -6.89 19.82
CA GLU A 114 19.20 -7.57 18.55
C GLU A 114 17.77 -7.36 18.04
N PRO A 115 17.59 -7.04 16.76
CA PRO A 115 16.26 -6.99 16.16
C PRO A 115 15.61 -8.39 16.18
N PHE A 116 14.28 -8.45 16.22
CA PHE A 116 13.57 -9.71 16.03
C PHE A 116 13.96 -10.33 14.69
N ALA A 117 14.50 -11.55 14.74
CA ALA A 117 14.87 -12.29 13.53
C ALA A 117 13.62 -12.60 12.69
N ALA A 118 13.77 -12.52 11.37
CA ALA A 118 12.72 -12.98 10.47
C ALA A 118 12.54 -14.49 10.61
N SER A 119 11.31 -14.96 10.58
CA SER A 119 10.99 -16.40 10.66
C SER A 119 11.54 -17.20 9.47
N SER A 120 11.62 -16.59 8.30
CA SER A 120 12.15 -17.18 7.07
C SER A 120 12.64 -16.12 6.11
N ILE A 121 13.96 -15.96 5.99
CA ILE A 121 14.57 -15.05 5.01
C ILE A 121 14.19 -15.38 3.57
N PRO A 122 14.19 -16.67 3.13
CA PRO A 122 13.75 -17.01 1.77
C PRO A 122 12.31 -16.55 1.47
N LEU A 123 11.38 -16.69 2.41
CA LEU A 123 9.99 -16.26 2.22
C LEU A 123 9.88 -14.72 2.19
N VAL A 124 10.65 -14.01 3.00
CA VAL A 124 10.71 -12.53 2.95
C VAL A 124 11.22 -12.07 1.59
N THR A 125 12.29 -12.68 1.10
CA THR A 125 12.85 -12.37 -0.22
C THR A 125 11.85 -12.66 -1.34
N LEU A 126 11.21 -13.82 -1.31
CA LEU A 126 10.17 -14.16 -2.29
C LEU A 126 9.01 -13.14 -2.25
N GLY A 127 8.54 -12.78 -1.06
CA GLY A 127 7.49 -11.78 -0.89
C GLY A 127 7.88 -10.42 -1.47
N THR A 128 9.13 -10.00 -1.25
CA THR A 128 9.66 -8.76 -1.83
C THR A 128 9.66 -8.80 -3.36
N PHE A 129 10.10 -9.88 -3.98
CA PHE A 129 10.06 -10.02 -5.45
C PHE A 129 8.64 -10.05 -6.00
N LEU A 130 7.69 -10.71 -5.32
CA LEU A 130 6.29 -10.72 -5.73
C LEU A 130 5.68 -9.31 -5.66
N LEU A 131 5.96 -8.56 -4.60
CA LEU A 131 5.52 -7.17 -4.47
C LEU A 131 6.17 -6.29 -5.54
N TRP A 132 7.46 -6.43 -5.79
CA TRP A 132 8.16 -5.70 -6.83
C TRP A 132 7.56 -5.95 -8.21
N PHE A 133 7.36 -7.20 -8.55
CA PHE A 133 6.70 -7.56 -9.80
C PHE A 133 5.29 -6.95 -9.92
N GLY A 134 4.49 -7.07 -8.86
CA GLY A 134 3.14 -6.49 -8.82
C GLY A 134 3.13 -4.96 -8.93
N TRP A 135 4.20 -4.30 -8.48
CA TRP A 135 4.28 -2.84 -8.48
C TRP A 135 4.40 -2.22 -9.88
N PHE A 136 4.96 -2.93 -10.83
CA PHE A 136 4.92 -2.51 -12.23
C PHE A 136 3.48 -2.43 -12.76
N GLY A 137 2.63 -3.37 -12.36
CA GLY A 137 1.20 -3.31 -12.63
C GLY A 137 0.48 -2.22 -11.82
N PHE A 138 0.78 -2.13 -10.53
CA PHE A 138 0.16 -1.15 -9.63
C PHE A 138 0.34 0.28 -10.15
N ASN A 139 1.56 0.68 -10.45
CA ASN A 139 1.85 2.01 -10.95
C ASN A 139 1.59 2.13 -12.47
N GLY A 140 1.99 1.14 -13.26
CA GLY A 140 1.88 1.21 -14.72
C GLY A 140 0.43 1.23 -15.20
N PHE A 141 -0.42 0.39 -14.63
CA PHE A 141 -1.83 0.36 -15.00
C PHE A 141 -2.64 1.54 -14.45
N SER A 142 -2.09 2.31 -13.51
CA SER A 142 -2.70 3.58 -13.09
C SER A 142 -2.69 4.65 -14.19
N GLN A 143 -2.03 4.39 -15.34
CA GLN A 143 -2.20 5.18 -16.55
C GLN A 143 -3.62 5.04 -17.14
N LEU A 144 -4.33 3.93 -16.87
CA LEU A 144 -5.70 3.61 -17.28
C LEU A 144 -5.92 3.59 -18.79
N ALA A 145 -4.87 3.69 -19.59
CA ALA A 145 -4.91 3.67 -21.05
C ALA A 145 -3.62 3.06 -21.62
N MET A 146 -3.74 2.34 -22.72
CA MET A 146 -2.60 1.73 -23.44
C MET A 146 -2.83 1.74 -24.98
N GLY A 147 -3.76 2.58 -25.44
CA GLY A 147 -4.19 2.59 -26.83
C GLY A 147 -3.39 3.51 -27.73
N THR A 148 -2.63 4.44 -27.19
CA THR A 148 -1.86 5.42 -27.95
C THR A 148 -0.35 5.30 -27.68
N PHE A 149 0.46 5.88 -28.57
CA PHE A 149 1.91 5.97 -28.36
C PHE A 149 2.26 6.72 -27.07
N ASP A 150 1.51 7.76 -26.74
CA ASP A 150 1.73 8.56 -25.53
C ASP A 150 1.44 7.76 -24.25
N ASP A 151 0.40 6.94 -24.26
CA ASP A 151 0.10 6.04 -23.14
C ASP A 151 1.22 5.03 -22.91
N VAL A 152 1.68 4.38 -23.98
CA VAL A 152 2.77 3.40 -23.89
C VAL A 152 4.07 4.05 -23.43
N ASN A 153 4.36 5.25 -23.89
CA ASN A 153 5.51 6.03 -23.44
C ASN A 153 5.39 6.45 -21.98
N ALA A 154 4.20 6.83 -21.52
CA ALA A 154 3.91 7.13 -20.12
C ALA A 154 4.13 5.90 -19.25
N ILE A 155 3.56 4.75 -19.59
CA ILE A 155 3.73 3.48 -18.87
C ILE A 155 5.21 3.10 -18.78
N SER A 156 5.97 3.26 -19.86
CA SER A 156 7.41 2.99 -19.89
C SER A 156 8.18 3.87 -18.92
N LYS A 157 7.88 5.18 -18.86
CA LYS A 157 8.46 6.12 -17.89
C LYS A 157 8.08 5.75 -16.46
N ILE A 158 6.82 5.39 -16.22
CA ILE A 158 6.33 4.96 -14.91
C ILE A 158 7.09 3.71 -14.45
N ALA A 159 7.30 2.73 -15.33
CA ALA A 159 8.06 1.52 -15.01
C ALA A 159 9.51 1.84 -14.61
N VAL A 160 10.18 2.71 -15.35
CA VAL A 160 11.54 3.17 -15.02
C VAL A 160 11.57 3.89 -13.67
N ASN A 161 10.65 4.83 -13.45
CA ASN A 161 10.58 5.58 -12.19
C ASN A 161 10.27 4.66 -11.00
N THR A 162 9.39 3.68 -11.16
CA THR A 162 9.07 2.67 -10.16
C THR A 162 10.31 1.88 -9.77
N HIS A 163 11.08 1.44 -10.78
CA HIS A 163 12.31 0.68 -10.54
C HIS A 163 13.38 1.53 -9.83
N LEU A 164 13.58 2.77 -10.27
CA LEU A 164 14.54 3.69 -9.66
C LEU A 164 14.16 4.01 -8.21
N ALA A 165 12.88 4.32 -7.95
CA ALA A 165 12.41 4.61 -6.60
C ALA A 165 12.63 3.42 -5.66
N LEU A 166 12.37 2.21 -6.11
CA LEU A 166 12.62 1.00 -5.33
C LEU A 166 14.11 0.76 -5.07
N SER A 167 14.97 1.03 -6.07
CA SER A 167 16.42 0.89 -5.91
C SER A 167 17.03 1.89 -4.92
N LEU A 168 16.43 3.09 -4.80
CA LEU A 168 16.89 4.14 -3.89
C LEU A 168 16.61 3.84 -2.41
N ILE A 169 15.71 2.92 -2.09
CA ILE A 169 15.46 2.49 -0.71
C ILE A 169 16.74 1.95 -0.07
N HIS A 170 17.56 1.24 -0.83
CA HIS A 170 18.84 0.72 -0.35
C HIS A 170 19.90 1.78 -0.09
N ILE A 171 19.77 2.95 -0.68
CA ILE A 171 20.72 4.07 -0.50
C ILE A 171 20.37 4.90 0.75
N SER A 172 19.10 4.92 1.13
CA SER A 172 18.62 5.70 2.27
C SER A 172 18.66 4.94 3.60
N GLU A 173 18.87 3.64 3.60
CA GLU A 173 19.11 2.89 4.84
C GLU A 173 20.50 3.23 5.37
N PRO A 174 20.61 3.70 6.64
CA PRO A 174 21.91 3.87 7.24
C PRO A 174 22.60 2.50 7.27
N THR A 175 23.68 2.37 6.51
CA THR A 175 24.58 1.23 6.65
C THR A 175 25.03 1.17 8.09
N ARG A 176 24.58 0.18 8.86
CA ARG A 176 25.15 -0.08 10.17
C ARG A 176 26.65 -0.35 9.96
N PRO A 177 27.55 0.30 10.71
CA PRO A 177 28.92 -0.14 10.74
C PRO A 177 28.92 -1.64 11.06
N ILE A 178 29.56 -2.42 10.22
CA ILE A 178 29.86 -3.82 10.53
C ILE A 178 31.11 -3.73 11.39
N ASP A 179 30.91 -3.64 12.71
CA ASP A 179 31.95 -3.83 13.69
C ASP A 179 32.14 -5.33 13.95
#